data_dd2e5043ef2a0161d51543a79ebef60e
#
_entry.id   dd2e5043ef2a0161d51543a79ebef60e
#
_cell.length_a   1.000
_cell.length_b   1.000
_cell.length_c   1.000
_cell.angle_alpha   90.00
_cell.angle_beta   90.00
_cell.angle_gamma   90.00
#
_symmetry.space_group_name_H-M   'P 1'
#
loop_
_entity.id
_entity.type
_entity.pdbx_description
1 polymer ?
#
loop_
_entity_poly.entity_id
_entity_poly.type
_entity_poly.pdbx_seq_one_letter_code
_entity_poly.pdbx_strand_id
1 'polypeptide(L)'
;MQIEIVTQADDELYGAFQRLVPQLTDNNPPPSRADLAALLQDPASTLIVARHENGQIVGALTLAVYRVPTGIRSVIEDVIVDSSVRGEGIGETLMRRAIELAREKDANNISLTSNPIREAANKLYLRVGFTKRETNAYQIKL
;
A
#
# COMPACT_ATOMS: atom_id res chain seq x y z
N MET A 1 8.49 15.74 3.65
CA MET A 1 8.09 14.34 3.47
C MET A 1 8.75 13.76 2.23
N GLN A 2 9.18 12.52 2.31
CA GLN A 2 9.90 11.85 1.24
C GLN A 2 9.26 10.50 0.95
N ILE A 3 9.03 10.18 -0.34
CA ILE A 3 8.47 8.90 -0.77
C ILE A 3 9.59 8.03 -1.34
N GLU A 4 9.67 6.80 -0.88
CA GLU A 4 10.73 5.87 -1.28
C GLU A 4 10.18 4.51 -1.71
N ILE A 5 10.80 3.93 -2.74
CA ILE A 5 10.64 2.52 -3.06
C ILE A 5 11.65 1.76 -2.22
N VAL A 6 11.19 0.82 -1.41
CA VAL A 6 12.04 0.07 -0.49
C VAL A 6 12.75 -1.06 -1.23
N THR A 7 14.06 -1.16 -1.02
CA THR A 7 14.89 -2.21 -1.65
C THR A 7 15.58 -3.12 -0.64
N GLN A 8 15.60 -2.76 0.65
CA GLN A 8 16.27 -3.53 1.70
C GLN A 8 15.36 -3.74 2.90
N ALA A 9 15.30 -4.97 3.39
CA ALA A 9 14.56 -5.34 4.59
C ALA A 9 15.46 -5.17 5.83
N ASP A 10 15.73 -3.93 6.19
CA ASP A 10 16.57 -3.59 7.34
C ASP A 10 15.77 -3.53 8.66
N ASP A 11 16.49 -3.25 9.75
CA ASP A 11 15.87 -3.17 11.09
C ASP A 11 14.88 -2.04 11.20
N GLU A 12 15.12 -0.92 10.52
CA GLU A 12 14.21 0.21 10.52
C GLU A 12 12.87 -0.16 9.88
N LEU A 13 12.92 -0.84 8.74
CA LEU A 13 11.71 -1.29 8.05
C LEU A 13 10.92 -2.27 8.92
N TYR A 14 11.60 -3.25 9.50
CA TYR A 14 10.98 -4.19 10.41
C TYR A 14 10.27 -3.48 11.58
N GLY A 15 10.97 -2.57 12.24
CA GLY A 15 10.42 -1.80 13.37
C GLY A 15 9.23 -0.93 12.95
N ALA A 16 9.29 -0.32 11.77
CA ALA A 16 8.19 0.48 11.25
C ALA A 16 6.92 -0.37 11.07
N PHE A 17 7.02 -1.57 10.50
CA PHE A 17 5.86 -2.44 10.30
C PHE A 17 5.33 -3.04 11.60
N GLN A 18 6.19 -3.27 12.61
CA GLN A 18 5.72 -3.65 13.95
C GLN A 18 4.81 -2.57 14.56
N ARG A 19 5.07 -1.30 14.26
CA ARG A 19 4.29 -0.16 14.74
C ARG A 19 3.06 0.11 13.87
N LEU A 20 3.20 0.01 12.55
CA LEU A 20 2.15 0.42 11.60
C LEU A 20 1.06 -0.64 11.39
N VAL A 21 1.42 -1.92 11.28
CA VAL A 21 0.44 -2.97 10.97
C VAL A 21 -0.68 -3.07 12.00
N PRO A 22 -0.44 -2.96 13.32
CA PRO A 22 -1.54 -2.94 14.30
C PRO A 22 -2.53 -1.79 14.11
N GLN A 23 -2.13 -0.72 13.43
CA GLN A 23 -3.02 0.40 13.11
C GLN A 23 -3.90 0.11 11.90
N LEU A 24 -3.54 -0.88 11.09
CA LEU A 24 -4.31 -1.30 9.92
C LEU A 24 -5.30 -2.42 10.28
N THR A 25 -4.85 -3.43 11.01
CA THR A 25 -5.63 -4.64 11.27
C THR A 25 -5.21 -5.34 12.55
N ASP A 26 -6.18 -5.97 13.22
CA ASP A 26 -5.96 -6.89 14.34
C ASP A 26 -6.00 -8.35 13.89
N ASN A 27 -6.35 -8.62 12.63
CA ASN A 27 -6.58 -9.97 12.12
C ASN A 27 -5.31 -10.67 11.67
N ASN A 28 -4.26 -9.92 11.36
CA ASN A 28 -2.99 -10.45 10.90
C ASN A 28 -1.85 -9.90 11.74
N PRO A 29 -0.88 -10.72 12.10
CA PRO A 29 0.30 -10.24 12.83
C PRO A 29 1.17 -9.36 11.92
N PRO A 30 2.00 -8.48 12.51
CA PRO A 30 3.02 -7.80 11.74
C PRO A 30 3.97 -8.79 11.05
N PRO A 31 4.53 -8.43 9.90
CA PRO A 31 5.42 -9.33 9.16
C PRO A 31 6.71 -9.61 9.91
N SER A 32 7.22 -10.83 9.77
CA SER A 32 8.55 -11.19 10.23
C SER A 32 9.61 -10.56 9.30
N ARG A 33 10.88 -10.61 9.72
CA ARG A 33 12.00 -10.17 8.87
C ARG A 33 12.06 -10.99 7.59
N ALA A 34 11.81 -12.30 7.68
CA ALA A 34 11.79 -13.19 6.52
C ALA A 34 10.64 -12.84 5.56
N ASP A 35 9.46 -12.50 6.08
CA ASP A 35 8.32 -12.07 5.27
C ASP A 35 8.63 -10.80 4.50
N LEU A 36 9.26 -9.81 5.15
CA LEU A 36 9.65 -8.56 4.50
C LEU A 36 10.72 -8.81 3.42
N ALA A 37 11.70 -9.65 3.69
CA ALA A 37 12.71 -9.99 2.71
C ALA A 37 12.08 -10.67 1.48
N ALA A 38 11.15 -11.60 1.69
CA ALA A 38 10.43 -12.27 0.61
C ALA A 38 9.60 -11.28 -0.22
N LEU A 39 8.92 -10.35 0.45
CA LEU A 39 8.14 -9.29 -0.22
C LEU A 39 9.03 -8.47 -1.16
N LEU A 40 10.20 -8.03 -0.68
CA LEU A 40 11.10 -7.20 -1.47
C LEU A 40 11.79 -7.96 -2.62
N GLN A 41 11.84 -9.29 -2.55
CA GLN A 41 12.38 -10.13 -3.62
C GLN A 41 11.34 -10.50 -4.67
N ASP A 42 10.05 -10.30 -4.38
CA ASP A 42 8.98 -10.61 -5.32
C ASP A 42 8.94 -9.55 -6.44
N PRO A 43 9.19 -9.95 -7.69
CA PRO A 43 9.21 -8.99 -8.80
C PRO A 43 7.85 -8.36 -9.09
N ALA A 44 6.75 -8.99 -8.67
CA ALA A 44 5.40 -8.46 -8.86
C ALA A 44 5.06 -7.37 -7.84
N SER A 45 5.76 -7.32 -6.71
CA SER A 45 5.41 -6.46 -5.59
C SER A 45 6.40 -5.31 -5.43
N THR A 46 5.89 -4.12 -5.17
CA THR A 46 6.70 -2.94 -4.84
C THR A 46 6.18 -2.33 -3.57
N LEU A 47 7.04 -2.25 -2.56
CA LEU A 47 6.73 -1.59 -1.30
C LEU A 47 7.15 -0.13 -1.38
N ILE A 48 6.20 0.77 -1.14
CA ILE A 48 6.43 2.22 -1.14
C ILE A 48 6.18 2.73 0.27
N VAL A 49 7.11 3.51 0.80
CA VAL A 49 6.99 4.11 2.13
C VAL A 49 7.08 5.62 2.07
N ALA A 50 6.48 6.27 3.05
CA ALA A 50 6.59 7.70 3.26
C ALA A 50 7.42 7.97 4.52
N ARG A 51 8.44 8.83 4.39
CA ARG A 51 9.23 9.34 5.52
C ARG A 51 8.78 10.74 5.88
N HIS A 52 8.57 10.95 7.14
CA HIS A 52 8.34 12.28 7.68
C HIS A 52 9.66 13.09 7.73
N GLU A 53 9.57 14.39 7.96
CA GLU A 53 10.75 15.26 8.02
C GLU A 53 11.79 14.85 9.05
N ASN A 54 11.35 14.20 10.14
CA ASN A 54 12.25 13.64 11.16
C ASN A 54 12.94 12.34 10.75
N GLY A 55 12.70 11.84 9.53
CA GLY A 55 13.28 10.62 9.01
C GLY A 55 12.49 9.35 9.31
N GLN A 56 11.46 9.40 10.15
CA GLN A 56 10.68 8.23 10.52
C GLN A 56 9.74 7.79 9.40
N ILE A 57 9.63 6.48 9.18
CA ILE A 57 8.63 5.91 8.28
C ILE A 57 7.25 6.04 8.93
N VAL A 58 6.35 6.76 8.27
CA VAL A 58 5.02 7.09 8.79
C VAL A 58 3.88 6.62 7.90
N GLY A 59 4.19 6.01 6.78
CA GLY A 59 3.17 5.46 5.90
C GLY A 59 3.76 4.45 4.95
N ALA A 60 2.90 3.59 4.41
CA ALA A 60 3.30 2.55 3.47
C ALA A 60 2.12 2.11 2.62
N LEU A 61 2.42 1.58 1.45
CA LEU A 61 1.50 0.76 0.67
C LEU A 61 2.31 -0.24 -0.17
N THR A 62 1.63 -1.29 -0.63
CA THR A 62 2.21 -2.24 -1.58
C THR A 62 1.45 -2.15 -2.90
N LEU A 63 2.18 -2.04 -4.00
CA LEU A 63 1.64 -2.13 -5.35
C LEU A 63 2.06 -3.47 -5.94
N ALA A 64 1.08 -4.29 -6.35
CA ALA A 64 1.34 -5.52 -7.10
C ALA A 64 0.94 -5.32 -8.56
N VAL A 65 1.82 -5.71 -9.48
CA VAL A 65 1.58 -5.65 -10.92
C VAL A 65 1.78 -7.04 -11.50
N TYR A 66 0.80 -7.55 -12.22
CA TYR A 66 0.82 -8.92 -12.71
C TYR A 66 0.14 -9.03 -14.08
N ARG A 67 0.52 -10.08 -14.81
CA ARG A 67 -0.06 -10.35 -16.13
C ARG A 67 -1.17 -11.38 -16.04
N VAL A 68 -2.22 -11.14 -16.82
CA VAL A 68 -3.32 -12.08 -17.06
C VAL A 68 -3.56 -12.14 -18.57
N PRO A 69 -4.35 -13.12 -19.09
CA PRO A 69 -4.57 -13.21 -20.53
C PRO A 69 -5.11 -11.94 -21.18
N THR A 70 -5.85 -11.12 -20.43
CA THR A 70 -6.48 -9.90 -20.93
C THR A 70 -5.65 -8.63 -20.71
N GLY A 71 -4.44 -8.73 -20.17
CA GLY A 71 -3.58 -7.57 -20.02
C GLY A 71 -2.71 -7.58 -18.77
N ILE A 72 -2.28 -6.38 -18.38
CA ILE A 72 -1.47 -6.15 -17.20
C ILE A 72 -2.35 -5.44 -16.16
N ARG A 73 -2.47 -6.02 -14.97
CA ARG A 73 -3.30 -5.49 -13.90
C ARG A 73 -2.45 -5.09 -12.71
N SER A 74 -2.98 -4.20 -11.90
CA SER A 74 -2.36 -3.86 -10.63
C SER A 74 -3.37 -3.74 -9.52
N VAL A 75 -2.90 -3.99 -8.31
CA VAL A 75 -3.68 -3.82 -7.07
C VAL A 75 -2.84 -3.10 -6.05
N ILE A 76 -3.50 -2.27 -5.24
CA ILE A 76 -2.88 -1.64 -4.09
C ILE A 76 -3.36 -2.36 -2.84
N GLU A 77 -2.43 -2.71 -1.98
CA GLU A 77 -2.67 -3.46 -0.76
C GLU A 77 -2.08 -2.72 0.44
N ASP A 78 -2.70 -2.90 1.60
CA ASP A 78 -2.18 -2.47 2.90
C ASP A 78 -1.74 -1.01 2.93
N VAL A 79 -2.64 -0.10 2.58
CA VAL A 79 -2.39 1.34 2.71
C VAL A 79 -2.46 1.73 4.18
N ILE A 80 -1.35 2.18 4.72
CA ILE A 80 -1.22 2.53 6.13
C ILE A 80 -0.66 3.94 6.25
N VAL A 81 -1.28 4.78 7.09
CA VAL A 81 -0.73 6.07 7.52
C VAL A 81 -0.77 6.09 9.03
N ASP A 82 0.38 6.39 9.64
CA ASP A 82 0.50 6.50 11.10
C ASP A 82 -0.54 7.50 11.62
N SER A 83 -1.26 7.11 12.67
CA SER A 83 -2.32 7.92 13.25
C SER A 83 -1.81 9.28 13.77
N SER A 84 -0.53 9.35 14.15
CA SER A 84 0.09 10.58 14.65
C SER A 84 0.25 11.68 13.59
N VAL A 85 0.18 11.31 12.29
CA VAL A 85 0.40 12.24 11.17
C VAL A 85 -0.74 12.23 10.16
N ARG A 86 -1.91 11.70 10.52
CA ARG A 86 -3.09 11.74 9.64
C ARG A 86 -3.52 13.18 9.40
N GLY A 87 -4.04 13.44 8.19
CA GLY A 87 -4.48 14.77 7.78
C GLY A 87 -3.38 15.61 7.13
N GLU A 88 -2.16 15.08 6.99
CA GLU A 88 -1.03 15.79 6.37
C GLU A 88 -0.84 15.47 4.89
N GLY A 89 -1.76 14.72 4.28
CA GLY A 89 -1.69 14.38 2.85
C GLY A 89 -0.75 13.22 2.50
N ILE A 90 -0.28 12.48 3.48
CA ILE A 90 0.67 11.37 3.28
C ILE A 90 0.04 10.26 2.44
N GLY A 91 -1.19 9.87 2.77
CA GLY A 91 -1.91 8.85 2.02
C GLY A 91 -2.09 9.21 0.56
N GLU A 92 -2.46 10.45 0.28
CA GLU A 92 -2.61 10.94 -1.09
C GLU A 92 -1.29 10.89 -1.86
N THR A 93 -0.20 11.31 -1.25
CA THR A 93 1.12 11.31 -1.89
C THR A 93 1.58 9.88 -2.19
N LEU A 94 1.37 8.94 -1.27
CA LEU A 94 1.64 7.52 -1.49
C LEU A 94 0.82 6.98 -2.67
N MET A 95 -0.48 7.26 -2.70
CA MET A 95 -1.37 6.79 -3.76
C MET A 95 -0.98 7.34 -5.12
N ARG A 96 -0.62 8.62 -5.20
CA ARG A 96 -0.19 9.22 -6.47
C ARG A 96 1.11 8.62 -6.97
N ARG A 97 2.04 8.28 -6.08
CA ARG A 97 3.27 7.59 -6.47
C ARG A 97 2.99 6.18 -6.99
N ALA A 98 2.08 5.46 -6.35
CA ALA A 98 1.66 4.13 -6.80
C ALA A 98 1.00 4.19 -8.19
N ILE A 99 0.16 5.18 -8.45
CA ILE A 99 -0.49 5.38 -9.75
C ILE A 99 0.56 5.65 -10.83
N GLU A 100 1.52 6.52 -10.53
CA GLU A 100 2.63 6.82 -11.44
C GLU A 100 3.44 5.55 -11.77
N LEU A 101 3.79 4.77 -10.75
CA LEU A 101 4.54 3.54 -10.92
C LEU A 101 3.77 2.48 -11.73
N ALA A 102 2.46 2.36 -11.49
CA ALA A 102 1.61 1.46 -12.27
C ALA A 102 1.59 1.83 -13.75
N ARG A 103 1.56 3.13 -14.07
CA ARG A 103 1.66 3.61 -15.45
C ARG A 103 3.02 3.29 -16.06
N GLU A 104 4.10 3.47 -15.33
CA GLU A 104 5.46 3.13 -15.77
C GLU A 104 5.59 1.63 -16.09
N LYS A 105 4.84 0.79 -15.40
CA LYS A 105 4.82 -0.66 -15.61
C LYS A 105 3.76 -1.11 -16.63
N ASP A 106 3.13 -0.20 -17.32
CA ASP A 106 2.12 -0.45 -18.35
C ASP A 106 0.85 -1.15 -17.85
N ALA A 107 0.51 -0.99 -16.60
CA ALA A 107 -0.73 -1.54 -16.04
C ALA A 107 -1.95 -0.89 -16.71
N ASN A 108 -2.95 -1.69 -17.02
CA ASN A 108 -4.19 -1.22 -17.65
C ASN A 108 -5.09 -0.51 -16.64
N ASN A 109 -5.03 -0.92 -15.38
CA ASN A 109 -5.84 -0.38 -14.31
C ASN A 109 -5.19 -0.63 -12.95
N ILE A 110 -5.74 0.01 -11.93
CA ILE A 110 -5.40 -0.24 -10.53
C ILE A 110 -6.69 -0.49 -9.77
N SER A 111 -6.75 -1.58 -9.03
CA SER A 111 -7.88 -1.92 -8.17
C SER A 111 -7.43 -1.95 -6.70
N LEU A 112 -8.37 -1.72 -5.82
CA LEU A 112 -8.19 -1.93 -4.40
C LEU A 112 -9.54 -2.28 -3.77
N THR A 113 -9.50 -2.86 -2.58
CA THR A 113 -10.69 -3.06 -1.75
C THR A 113 -10.51 -2.32 -0.44
N SER A 114 -11.60 -1.83 0.12
CA SER A 114 -11.59 -1.07 1.37
C SER A 114 -12.87 -1.34 2.14
N ASN A 115 -12.75 -1.49 3.45
CA ASN A 115 -13.91 -1.63 4.31
C ASN A 115 -14.71 -0.31 4.30
N PRO A 116 -16.05 -0.37 4.13
CA PRO A 116 -16.89 0.84 4.14
C PRO A 116 -16.76 1.70 5.39
N ILE A 117 -16.39 1.14 6.54
CA ILE A 117 -16.22 1.90 7.78
C ILE A 117 -14.98 2.81 7.76
N ARG A 118 -14.06 2.59 6.85
CA ARG A 118 -12.86 3.44 6.67
C ARG A 118 -13.21 4.67 5.85
N GLU A 119 -14.03 5.55 6.41
CA GLU A 119 -14.58 6.70 5.69
C GLU A 119 -13.51 7.64 5.12
N ALA A 120 -12.49 7.98 5.90
CA ALA A 120 -11.43 8.88 5.46
C ALA A 120 -10.63 8.27 4.30
N ALA A 121 -10.31 6.98 4.37
CA ALA A 121 -9.60 6.28 3.31
C ALA A 121 -10.44 6.23 2.03
N ASN A 122 -11.73 5.91 2.14
CA ASN A 122 -12.63 5.84 0.99
C ASN A 122 -12.77 7.21 0.30
N LYS A 123 -12.84 8.28 1.07
CA LYS A 123 -12.85 9.65 0.52
C LYS A 123 -11.55 9.96 -0.21
N LEU A 124 -10.41 9.53 0.34
CA LEU A 124 -9.12 9.70 -0.30
C LEU A 124 -9.09 9.02 -1.67
N TYR A 125 -9.57 7.79 -1.77
CA TYR A 125 -9.55 7.04 -3.04
C TYR A 125 -10.36 7.75 -4.11
N LEU A 126 -11.55 8.24 -3.78
CA LEU A 126 -12.36 9.02 -4.72
C LEU A 126 -11.66 10.32 -5.14
N ARG A 127 -11.00 10.99 -4.19
CA ARG A 127 -10.30 12.25 -4.47
C ARG A 127 -9.12 12.07 -5.43
N VAL A 128 -8.42 10.94 -5.36
CA VAL A 128 -7.29 10.66 -6.27
C VAL A 128 -7.72 10.07 -7.60
N GLY A 129 -9.01 9.82 -7.81
CA GLY A 129 -9.54 9.42 -9.11
C GLY A 129 -10.10 8.00 -9.20
N PHE A 130 -10.09 7.23 -8.11
CA PHE A 130 -10.75 5.92 -8.11
C PHE A 130 -12.26 6.07 -8.18
N THR A 131 -12.91 5.11 -8.81
CA THR A 131 -14.37 5.02 -8.84
C THR A 131 -14.81 3.75 -8.11
N LYS A 132 -15.90 3.84 -7.39
CA LYS A 132 -16.47 2.67 -6.74
C LYS A 132 -17.06 1.74 -7.81
N ARG A 133 -16.65 0.47 -7.80
CA ARG A 133 -17.11 -0.49 -8.79
C ARG A 133 -18.38 -1.20 -8.31
N GLU A 134 -19.28 -1.47 -9.26
CA GLU A 134 -20.42 -2.35 -9.05
C GLU A 134 -20.00 -3.77 -9.40
N THR A 135 -19.44 -4.47 -8.44
CA THR A 135 -18.97 -5.85 -8.59
C THR A 135 -19.05 -6.55 -7.25
N ASN A 136 -19.10 -7.87 -7.28
CA ASN A 136 -19.06 -8.66 -6.06
C ASN A 136 -17.62 -9.07 -5.77
N ALA A 137 -17.19 -8.87 -4.54
CA ALA A 137 -15.89 -9.34 -4.07
C ALA A 137 -16.11 -10.62 -3.27
N TYR A 138 -15.38 -11.68 -3.62
CA TYR A 138 -15.46 -12.97 -2.94
C TYR A 138 -14.10 -13.34 -2.38
N GLN A 139 -14.10 -13.98 -1.22
CA GLN A 139 -12.89 -14.46 -0.59
C GLN A 139 -13.16 -15.83 0.03
N ILE A 140 -12.18 -16.71 -0.07
CA ILE A 140 -12.14 -17.94 0.72
C ILE A 140 -10.85 -17.93 1.53
N LYS A 141 -10.94 -18.24 2.80
CA LYS A 141 -9.76 -18.32 3.67
C LYS A 141 -9.18 -19.72 3.57
N LEU A 142 -7.90 -19.78 3.24
CA LEU A 142 -7.15 -21.02 3.08
C LEU A 142 -6.46 -21.47 4.36
#